data_ad64d5a6622b0193fa24a872a7c3d0d7
#
_entry.id   ad64d5a6622b0193fa24a872a7c3d0d7
#
_cell.length_a   1.000
_cell.length_b   1.000
_cell.length_c   1.000
_cell.angle_alpha   90.00
_cell.angle_beta   90.00
_cell.angle_gamma   90.00
#
_symmetry.space_group_name_H-M   'P 1'
#
loop_
_entity.id
_entity.type
_entity.pdbx_description
1 polymer ?
#
loop_
_entity_poly.entity_id
_entity_poly.type
_entity_poly.pdbx_seq_one_letter_code
_entity_poly.pdbx_strand_id
1 'polypeptide(L)'
;MTVRKSFGGLVKMNERQKRSAKTLAVSLAMGGVLLASPLMLGARGWQQGQSSEQALEFQQDAAQNDQDQEKNDRAQELADREQEKKEAEQDRADRMQELYDDGRGYLDEGDYGDAAKKFSELAQLYGPQTDAALYWKAYADNKMGKREEAMASIADLKKRYPQSRWKKDAEALEIEMRQSTGHPVNPDSQSDDDLKILALQGIMNNDPSRGIPLLQKYLAGSANPKDKSKALFLLVQTGSPQAQEMLATIARGQSNPELQRKAVEYLGMTGGKTSGKLLSEIYSGTSDVDLKHAVLRSYMMSGNTEQVATLAKKETNESLKRDAIRQLGMMGDKADLQSLYQSETSMETKKEILQALFLSGDSARLSELALSEKNPELRKVAIRSLGLMGAKDPALQAIYAKETDRGVKEEIMNAYFLGGNAAALVAVAKTEKDPELKKVAVSKLSLMNSKEGNDYLMELLQK
;
A
#
# COMPACT_ATOMS: atom_id res chain seq x y z
N MET A 1 -6.23 -8.75 -51.69
CA MET A 1 -4.98 -9.51 -51.48
C MET A 1 -4.32 -8.95 -50.23
N THR A 2 -4.13 -9.56 -49.12
CA THR A 2 -3.96 -10.96 -48.73
C THR A 2 -4.36 -11.09 -47.26
N VAL A 3 -5.13 -12.08 -46.98
CA VAL A 3 -5.56 -12.58 -45.67
C VAL A 3 -4.35 -13.07 -44.89
N ARG A 4 -4.25 -12.72 -43.57
CA ARG A 4 -3.52 -13.55 -42.61
C ARG A 4 -4.35 -13.81 -41.36
N LYS A 5 -4.58 -15.07 -41.18
CA LYS A 5 -5.39 -15.75 -40.19
C LYS A 5 -4.89 -15.58 -38.76
N SER A 6 -5.88 -15.45 -37.91
CA SER A 6 -5.92 -15.80 -36.49
C SER A 6 -5.35 -17.20 -36.21
N PHE A 7 -4.52 -17.32 -35.18
CA PHE A 7 -4.39 -18.51 -34.33
C PHE A 7 -3.73 -18.13 -33.02
N GLY A 8 -4.36 -18.48 -31.89
CA GLY A 8 -3.70 -18.40 -30.59
C GLY A 8 -4.60 -18.11 -29.41
N GLY A 9 -5.79 -18.65 -29.36
CA GLY A 9 -6.57 -18.72 -28.13
C GLY A 9 -6.11 -19.90 -27.26
N LEU A 10 -5.06 -19.72 -26.46
CA LEU A 10 -4.79 -20.63 -25.34
C LEU A 10 -5.72 -20.25 -24.18
N VAL A 11 -6.78 -21.02 -24.02
CA VAL A 11 -7.61 -21.03 -22.82
C VAL A 11 -6.72 -21.43 -21.64
N LYS A 12 -6.36 -20.46 -20.79
CA LYS A 12 -5.76 -20.73 -19.47
C LYS A 12 -6.83 -21.43 -18.63
N MET A 13 -6.74 -22.74 -18.50
CA MET A 13 -7.53 -23.47 -17.51
C MET A 13 -7.20 -22.97 -16.12
N ASN A 14 -8.24 -22.52 -15.43
CA ASN A 14 -8.16 -22.02 -14.04
C ASN A 14 -7.74 -23.18 -13.11
N GLU A 15 -6.97 -22.89 -12.10
CA GLU A 15 -6.47 -23.87 -11.09
C GLU A 15 -7.59 -24.71 -10.46
N ARG A 16 -8.82 -24.21 -10.41
CA ARG A 16 -10.01 -24.99 -10.02
C ARG A 16 -10.28 -26.20 -10.93
N GLN A 17 -10.05 -26.07 -12.24
CA GLN A 17 -10.28 -27.19 -13.17
C GLN A 17 -9.18 -28.25 -13.07
N LYS A 18 -7.96 -27.85 -12.68
CA LYS A 18 -6.86 -28.79 -12.43
C LYS A 18 -7.05 -29.59 -11.14
N ARG A 19 -7.63 -28.99 -10.09
CA ARG A 19 -7.92 -29.66 -8.80
C ARG A 19 -9.08 -30.66 -8.95
N SER A 20 -10.15 -30.32 -9.68
CA SER A 20 -11.26 -31.21 -9.93
C SER A 20 -10.86 -32.50 -10.73
N ALA A 21 -9.90 -32.35 -11.64
CA ALA A 21 -9.36 -33.50 -12.39
C ALA A 21 -8.49 -34.43 -11.53
N LYS A 22 -7.81 -33.91 -10.49
CA LYS A 22 -7.04 -34.73 -9.54
C LYS A 22 -7.92 -35.47 -8.55
N THR A 23 -9.02 -34.87 -8.11
CA THR A 23 -9.96 -35.52 -7.16
C THR A 23 -10.73 -36.66 -7.81
N LEU A 24 -11.05 -36.56 -9.13
CA LEU A 24 -11.68 -37.65 -9.87
C LEU A 24 -10.72 -38.84 -10.14
N ALA A 25 -9.42 -38.60 -10.23
CA ALA A 25 -8.43 -39.65 -10.45
C ALA A 25 -8.16 -40.50 -9.22
N VAL A 26 -8.32 -39.93 -8.00
CA VAL A 26 -8.11 -40.64 -6.73
C VAL A 26 -9.34 -41.49 -6.35
N SER A 27 -10.56 -41.09 -6.75
CA SER A 27 -11.79 -41.86 -6.46
C SER A 27 -11.95 -43.10 -7.36
N LEU A 28 -11.22 -43.24 -8.46
CA LEU A 28 -11.28 -44.39 -9.36
C LEU A 28 -10.24 -45.49 -9.04
N ALA A 29 -9.31 -45.21 -8.09
CA ALA A 29 -8.27 -46.17 -7.71
C ALA A 29 -8.62 -47.03 -6.46
N MET A 30 -9.73 -46.77 -5.77
CA MET A 30 -10.14 -47.54 -4.57
C MET A 30 -11.38 -48.43 -4.76
N GLY A 31 -11.85 -48.62 -5.97
CA GLY A 31 -13.06 -49.40 -6.30
C GLY A 31 -12.85 -50.73 -6.98
N GLY A 32 -11.82 -51.50 -6.62
CA GLY A 32 -11.59 -52.72 -7.40
C GLY A 32 -10.80 -53.81 -6.68
N VAL A 33 -11.27 -54.30 -5.54
CA VAL A 33 -10.91 -55.69 -5.09
C VAL A 33 -12.04 -56.22 -4.21
N LEU A 34 -12.97 -56.93 -4.82
CA LEU A 34 -13.79 -57.97 -4.16
C LEU A 34 -14.40 -58.83 -5.27
N LEU A 35 -13.88 -60.05 -5.36
CA LEU A 35 -14.57 -61.29 -5.70
C LEU A 35 -13.60 -62.33 -6.26
N ALA A 36 -13.16 -63.24 -5.38
CA ALA A 36 -12.93 -64.64 -5.73
C ALA A 36 -12.70 -65.44 -4.45
N SER A 37 -13.72 -66.13 -4.01
CA SER A 37 -13.58 -67.40 -3.30
C SER A 37 -13.65 -68.51 -4.35
N PRO A 38 -13.21 -69.75 -4.12
CA PRO A 38 -13.50 -70.58 -2.96
C PRO A 38 -12.50 -71.70 -2.61
N LEU A 39 -12.76 -72.30 -1.42
CA LEU A 39 -12.52 -73.73 -1.04
C LEU A 39 -11.09 -74.26 -0.93
N MET A 40 -10.70 -74.53 0.31
CA MET A 40 -10.33 -75.90 0.74
C MET A 40 -10.36 -76.02 2.30
N LEU A 41 -10.93 -77.13 2.71
CA LEU A 41 -11.05 -77.60 4.08
C LEU A 41 -9.69 -77.86 4.76
N GLY A 42 -9.67 -77.68 6.07
CA GLY A 42 -8.80 -78.49 6.86
C GLY A 42 -8.25 -77.91 8.16
N ALA A 43 -8.98 -78.14 9.26
CA ALA A 43 -8.47 -78.46 10.63
C ALA A 43 -7.76 -77.42 11.50
N ARG A 44 -8.37 -77.29 12.69
CA ARG A 44 -7.82 -76.91 14.02
C ARG A 44 -7.73 -75.46 14.38
N GLY A 45 -8.67 -74.92 15.05
CA GLY A 45 -8.91 -74.86 16.45
C GLY A 45 -7.95 -73.98 17.24
N TRP A 46 -8.56 -72.89 17.89
CA TRP A 46 -7.94 -72.13 18.97
C TRP A 46 -6.94 -71.03 18.60
N GLN A 47 -7.51 -69.91 18.18
CA GLN A 47 -7.00 -68.54 18.39
C GLN A 47 -7.91 -67.47 17.76
N GLN A 48 -9.22 -67.50 18.04
CA GLN A 48 -10.20 -66.61 17.39
C GLN A 48 -10.77 -65.52 18.32
N GLY A 49 -10.16 -65.26 19.50
CA GLY A 49 -10.65 -64.26 20.45
C GLY A 49 -9.89 -62.95 20.47
N GLN A 50 -8.60 -62.91 20.09
CA GLN A 50 -7.76 -61.72 20.20
C GLN A 50 -7.58 -60.92 18.89
N SER A 51 -7.87 -61.51 17.76
CA SER A 51 -7.72 -60.83 16.45
C SER A 51 -8.92 -59.94 16.05
N SER A 52 -10.09 -60.17 16.67
CA SER A 52 -11.30 -59.38 16.34
C SER A 52 -11.38 -58.07 17.13
N GLU A 53 -10.90 -58.04 18.38
CA GLU A 53 -10.85 -56.81 19.17
C GLU A 53 -9.76 -55.84 18.63
N GLN A 54 -8.58 -56.33 18.33
CA GLN A 54 -7.52 -55.52 17.71
C GLN A 54 -7.89 -55.00 16.32
N ALA A 55 -8.64 -55.76 15.51
CA ALA A 55 -9.12 -55.31 14.22
C ALA A 55 -10.23 -54.24 14.36
N LEU A 56 -11.05 -54.31 15.40
CA LEU A 56 -12.07 -53.28 15.70
C LEU A 56 -11.44 -52.01 16.27
N GLU A 57 -10.44 -52.11 17.13
CA GLU A 57 -9.68 -50.96 17.60
C GLU A 57 -8.96 -50.26 16.44
N PHE A 58 -8.31 -50.99 15.55
CA PHE A 58 -7.65 -50.42 14.34
C PHE A 58 -8.64 -49.75 13.39
N GLN A 59 -9.86 -50.28 13.25
CA GLN A 59 -10.90 -49.64 12.45
C GLN A 59 -11.48 -48.40 13.15
N GLN A 60 -11.60 -48.37 14.45
CA GLN A 60 -12.03 -47.20 15.21
C GLN A 60 -10.99 -46.08 15.19
N ASP A 61 -9.71 -46.42 15.35
CA ASP A 61 -8.60 -45.47 15.29
C ASP A 61 -8.44 -44.88 13.86
N ALA A 62 -8.62 -45.70 12.81
CA ALA A 62 -8.60 -45.24 11.44
C ALA A 62 -9.77 -44.28 11.13
N ALA A 63 -10.99 -44.63 11.61
CA ALA A 63 -12.18 -43.78 11.42
C ALA A 63 -12.11 -42.48 12.23
N GLN A 64 -11.44 -42.51 13.38
CA GLN A 64 -11.22 -41.30 14.19
C GLN A 64 -10.14 -40.40 13.57
N ASN A 65 -9.09 -40.98 13.02
CA ASN A 65 -8.05 -40.26 12.28
C ASN A 65 -8.59 -39.58 10.99
N ASP A 66 -9.46 -40.29 10.26
CA ASP A 66 -10.12 -39.72 9.09
C ASP A 66 -11.07 -38.54 9.45
N GLN A 67 -11.80 -38.65 10.58
CA GLN A 67 -12.64 -37.57 11.08
C GLN A 67 -11.85 -36.35 11.56
N ASP A 68 -10.73 -36.56 12.19
CA ASP A 68 -9.86 -35.47 12.66
C ASP A 68 -9.10 -34.84 11.49
N GLN A 69 -8.77 -35.62 10.48
CA GLN A 69 -8.20 -35.09 9.24
C GLN A 69 -9.23 -34.24 8.46
N GLU A 70 -10.47 -34.70 8.35
CA GLU A 70 -11.57 -33.94 7.73
C GLU A 70 -11.90 -32.63 8.48
N LYS A 71 -11.81 -32.62 9.80
CA LYS A 71 -11.95 -31.41 10.62
C LYS A 71 -10.81 -30.42 10.41
N ASN A 72 -9.58 -30.91 10.35
CA ASN A 72 -8.40 -30.10 10.10
C ASN A 72 -8.44 -29.50 8.69
N ASP A 73 -8.81 -30.29 7.69
CA ASP A 73 -8.93 -29.80 6.30
C ASP A 73 -10.01 -28.72 6.18
N ARG A 74 -11.17 -28.88 6.86
CA ARG A 74 -12.21 -27.83 6.93
C ARG A 74 -11.76 -26.59 7.67
N ALA A 75 -11.01 -26.75 8.75
CA ALA A 75 -10.48 -25.60 9.51
C ALA A 75 -9.46 -24.84 8.67
N GLN A 76 -8.62 -25.56 7.93
CA GLN A 76 -7.66 -24.95 7.01
C GLN A 76 -8.34 -24.24 5.84
N GLU A 77 -9.37 -24.85 5.23
CA GLU A 77 -10.15 -24.21 4.15
C GLU A 77 -10.86 -22.94 4.64
N LEU A 78 -11.35 -22.92 5.88
CA LEU A 78 -11.94 -21.71 6.46
C LEU A 78 -10.89 -20.62 6.72
N ALA A 79 -9.72 -20.99 7.22
CA ALA A 79 -8.61 -20.06 7.43
C ALA A 79 -8.10 -19.46 6.11
N ASP A 80 -7.95 -20.30 5.08
CA ASP A 80 -7.54 -19.85 3.75
C ASP A 80 -8.57 -18.88 3.15
N ARG A 81 -9.88 -19.17 3.29
CA ARG A 81 -10.95 -18.26 2.84
C ARG A 81 -10.99 -16.94 3.61
N GLU A 82 -10.70 -16.96 4.91
CA GLU A 82 -10.60 -15.73 5.69
C GLU A 82 -9.39 -14.91 5.28
N GLN A 83 -8.29 -15.55 4.96
CA GLN A 83 -7.09 -14.88 4.47
C GLN A 83 -7.31 -14.29 3.09
N GLU A 84 -7.91 -15.04 2.16
CA GLU A 84 -8.29 -14.54 0.82
C GLU A 84 -9.21 -13.31 0.92
N LYS A 85 -10.16 -13.30 1.88
CA LYS A 85 -11.03 -12.14 2.09
C LYS A 85 -10.25 -10.92 2.58
N LYS A 86 -9.34 -11.11 3.55
CA LYS A 86 -8.51 -10.01 4.07
C LYS A 86 -7.59 -9.44 3.00
N GLU A 87 -6.99 -10.30 2.19
CA GLU A 87 -6.16 -9.88 1.06
C GLU A 87 -6.98 -9.10 0.02
N ALA A 88 -8.18 -9.59 -0.33
CA ALA A 88 -9.07 -8.89 -1.25
C ALA A 88 -9.59 -7.55 -0.70
N GLU A 89 -9.82 -7.45 0.62
CA GLU A 89 -10.18 -6.19 1.28
C GLU A 89 -9.01 -5.21 1.28
N GLN A 90 -7.79 -5.69 1.51
CA GLN A 90 -6.57 -4.87 1.46
C GLN A 90 -6.30 -4.37 0.04
N ASP A 91 -6.32 -5.25 -0.95
CA ASP A 91 -6.14 -4.90 -2.37
C ASP A 91 -7.16 -3.84 -2.81
N ARG A 92 -8.40 -3.97 -2.32
CA ARG A 92 -9.44 -2.99 -2.60
C ARG A 92 -9.15 -1.65 -1.93
N ALA A 93 -8.68 -1.64 -0.69
CA ALA A 93 -8.32 -0.42 0.02
C ALA A 93 -7.12 0.28 -0.65
N ASP A 94 -6.11 -0.47 -1.03
CA ASP A 94 -4.93 0.05 -1.72
C ASP A 94 -5.32 0.62 -3.11
N ARG A 95 -6.20 -0.06 -3.83
CA ARG A 95 -6.73 0.43 -5.11
C ARG A 95 -7.52 1.72 -4.96
N MET A 96 -8.32 1.84 -3.89
CA MET A 96 -9.06 3.07 -3.60
C MET A 96 -8.13 4.23 -3.29
N GLN A 97 -7.08 4.00 -2.53
CA GLN A 97 -6.08 5.01 -2.21
C GLN A 97 -5.32 5.45 -3.47
N GLU A 98 -4.89 4.51 -4.31
CA GLU A 98 -4.23 4.81 -5.59
C GLU A 98 -5.12 5.70 -6.48
N LEU A 99 -6.40 5.33 -6.66
CA LEU A 99 -7.34 6.10 -7.46
C LEU A 99 -7.57 7.52 -6.92
N TYR A 100 -7.58 7.66 -5.59
CA TYR A 100 -7.72 8.96 -4.96
C TYR A 100 -6.49 9.84 -5.19
N ASP A 101 -5.31 9.29 -5.00
CA ASP A 101 -4.04 10.00 -5.16
C ASP A 101 -3.78 10.37 -6.63
N ASP A 102 -4.06 9.47 -7.56
CA ASP A 102 -4.02 9.75 -9.01
C ASP A 102 -4.98 10.88 -9.38
N GLY A 103 -6.24 10.77 -8.94
CA GLY A 103 -7.25 11.80 -9.21
C GLY A 103 -6.84 13.16 -8.67
N ARG A 104 -6.20 13.20 -7.49
CA ARG A 104 -5.66 14.44 -6.90
C ARG A 104 -4.49 14.98 -7.70
N GLY A 105 -3.58 14.11 -8.13
CA GLY A 105 -2.46 14.50 -9.00
C GLY A 105 -2.93 15.19 -10.29
N TYR A 106 -3.90 14.59 -10.98
CA TYR A 106 -4.50 15.18 -12.19
C TYR A 106 -5.19 16.52 -11.91
N LEU A 107 -5.83 16.71 -10.75
CA LEU A 107 -6.39 18.02 -10.39
C LEU A 107 -5.30 19.09 -10.23
N ASP A 108 -4.18 18.74 -9.62
CA ASP A 108 -3.06 19.65 -9.39
C ASP A 108 -2.36 20.02 -10.71
N GLU A 109 -2.35 19.13 -11.68
CA GLU A 109 -1.85 19.34 -13.06
C GLU A 109 -2.85 20.12 -13.92
N GLY A 110 -4.12 20.21 -13.49
CA GLY A 110 -5.20 20.86 -14.24
C GLY A 110 -5.84 19.95 -15.30
N ASP A 111 -5.53 18.67 -15.30
CA ASP A 111 -6.18 17.66 -16.15
C ASP A 111 -7.48 17.17 -15.51
N TYR A 112 -8.51 18.01 -15.66
CA TYR A 112 -9.82 17.71 -15.09
C TYR A 112 -10.50 16.50 -15.74
N GLY A 113 -10.11 16.13 -16.97
CA GLY A 113 -10.67 14.99 -17.69
C GLY A 113 -10.28 13.66 -17.05
N ASP A 114 -9.01 13.47 -16.81
CA ASP A 114 -8.50 12.25 -16.20
C ASP A 114 -8.77 12.23 -14.69
N ALA A 115 -8.75 13.39 -14.02
CA ALA A 115 -9.21 13.50 -12.64
C ALA A 115 -10.65 13.00 -12.46
N ALA A 116 -11.60 13.45 -13.30
CA ALA A 116 -13.00 13.01 -13.23
C ALA A 116 -13.18 11.53 -13.48
N LYS A 117 -12.37 10.92 -14.36
CA LYS A 117 -12.36 9.47 -14.59
C LYS A 117 -11.91 8.72 -13.36
N LYS A 118 -10.78 9.08 -12.76
CA LYS A 118 -10.24 8.42 -11.57
C LYS A 118 -11.21 8.52 -10.38
N PHE A 119 -11.79 9.69 -10.14
CA PHE A 119 -12.80 9.83 -9.09
C PHE A 119 -14.11 9.11 -9.41
N SER A 120 -14.47 8.95 -10.69
CA SER A 120 -15.61 8.12 -11.09
C SER A 120 -15.37 6.64 -10.81
N GLU A 121 -14.19 6.13 -11.12
CA GLU A 121 -13.78 4.75 -10.79
C GLU A 121 -13.79 4.52 -9.27
N LEU A 122 -13.21 5.45 -8.51
CA LEU A 122 -13.20 5.39 -7.05
C LEU A 122 -14.62 5.39 -6.46
N ALA A 123 -15.51 6.23 -6.98
CA ALA A 123 -16.89 6.31 -6.50
C ALA A 123 -17.68 5.00 -6.72
N GLN A 124 -17.34 4.22 -7.74
CA GLN A 124 -17.93 2.92 -8.04
C GLN A 124 -17.49 1.79 -7.08
N LEU A 125 -16.40 1.98 -6.37
CA LEU A 125 -15.92 1.01 -5.38
C LEU A 125 -16.69 1.02 -4.06
N TYR A 126 -17.55 2.02 -3.82
CA TYR A 126 -18.40 2.11 -2.62
C TYR A 126 -17.64 1.92 -1.30
N GLY A 127 -16.64 2.74 -1.04
CA GLY A 127 -15.81 2.63 0.15
C GLY A 127 -15.73 3.93 0.97
N PRO A 128 -14.81 4.00 1.93
CA PRO A 128 -14.68 5.13 2.86
C PRO A 128 -14.42 6.49 2.20
N GLN A 129 -13.87 6.50 0.99
CA GLN A 129 -13.50 7.73 0.25
C GLN A 129 -14.52 8.07 -0.86
N THR A 130 -15.65 7.38 -0.94
CA THR A 130 -16.64 7.60 -2.00
C THR A 130 -17.26 8.99 -1.96
N ASP A 131 -17.48 9.55 -0.79
CA ASP A 131 -17.98 10.92 -0.61
C ASP A 131 -16.98 11.96 -1.12
N ALA A 132 -15.69 11.80 -0.82
CA ALA A 132 -14.63 12.62 -1.35
C ALA A 132 -14.54 12.51 -2.89
N ALA A 133 -14.63 11.29 -3.41
CA ALA A 133 -14.60 11.03 -4.85
C ALA A 133 -15.76 11.74 -5.58
N LEU A 134 -16.96 11.68 -5.02
CA LEU A 134 -18.12 12.38 -5.60
C LEU A 134 -17.94 13.90 -5.63
N TYR A 135 -17.37 14.47 -4.55
CA TYR A 135 -17.07 15.90 -4.50
C TYR A 135 -16.03 16.30 -5.55
N TRP A 136 -14.90 15.61 -5.60
CA TRP A 136 -13.81 15.95 -6.52
C TRP A 136 -14.17 15.67 -7.97
N LYS A 137 -14.98 14.63 -8.23
CA LYS A 137 -15.56 14.41 -9.55
C LYS A 137 -16.45 15.60 -9.95
N ALA A 138 -17.34 16.05 -9.07
CA ALA A 138 -18.20 17.21 -9.33
C ALA A 138 -17.38 18.47 -9.61
N TYR A 139 -16.30 18.69 -8.86
CA TYR A 139 -15.38 19.80 -9.07
C TYR A 139 -14.71 19.73 -10.45
N ALA A 140 -14.16 18.57 -10.82
CA ALA A 140 -13.54 18.37 -12.12
C ALA A 140 -14.52 18.52 -13.28
N ASP A 141 -15.73 17.94 -13.16
CA ASP A 141 -16.80 18.08 -14.15
C ASP A 141 -17.23 19.55 -14.31
N ASN A 142 -17.34 20.31 -13.22
CA ASN A 142 -17.63 21.74 -13.27
C ASN A 142 -16.54 22.53 -14.00
N LYS A 143 -15.26 22.22 -13.76
CA LYS A 143 -14.13 22.85 -14.46
C LYS A 143 -14.11 22.55 -15.95
N MET A 144 -14.64 21.40 -16.37
CA MET A 144 -14.83 21.05 -17.79
C MET A 144 -16.11 21.65 -18.40
N GLY A 145 -16.93 22.35 -17.61
CA GLY A 145 -18.22 22.86 -18.07
C GLY A 145 -19.33 21.81 -18.11
N LYS A 146 -19.09 20.58 -17.62
CA LYS A 146 -20.06 19.48 -17.54
C LYS A 146 -20.94 19.61 -16.30
N ARG A 147 -21.78 20.63 -16.32
CA ARG A 147 -22.56 21.03 -15.12
C ARG A 147 -23.60 20.01 -14.70
N GLU A 148 -24.24 19.33 -15.63
CA GLU A 148 -25.24 18.31 -15.33
C GLU A 148 -24.63 17.14 -14.58
N GLU A 149 -23.47 16.69 -15.02
CA GLU A 149 -22.70 15.61 -14.38
C GLU A 149 -22.20 16.02 -12.99
N ALA A 150 -21.73 17.28 -12.87
CA ALA A 150 -21.32 17.85 -11.60
C ALA A 150 -22.47 17.91 -10.60
N MET A 151 -23.64 18.42 -11.02
CA MET A 151 -24.86 18.48 -10.20
C MET A 151 -25.33 17.08 -9.80
N ALA A 152 -25.28 16.11 -10.70
CA ALA A 152 -25.65 14.73 -10.39
C ALA A 152 -24.72 14.13 -9.32
N SER A 153 -23.42 14.37 -9.40
CA SER A 153 -22.44 13.91 -8.40
C SER A 153 -22.67 14.55 -7.03
N ILE A 154 -23.01 15.85 -6.97
CA ILE A 154 -23.36 16.55 -5.73
C ILE A 154 -24.66 15.99 -5.13
N ALA A 155 -25.67 15.76 -5.97
CA ALA A 155 -26.95 15.21 -5.52
C ALA A 155 -26.75 13.80 -4.92
N ASP A 156 -25.92 12.97 -5.55
CA ASP A 156 -25.58 11.62 -5.06
C ASP A 156 -24.82 11.68 -3.73
N LEU A 157 -23.84 12.58 -3.60
CA LEU A 157 -23.12 12.83 -2.34
C LEU A 157 -24.09 13.21 -1.22
N LYS A 158 -24.94 14.22 -1.45
CA LYS A 158 -25.92 14.69 -0.43
C LYS A 158 -26.89 13.62 -0.01
N LYS A 159 -27.36 12.80 -0.95
CA LYS A 159 -28.33 11.72 -0.71
C LYS A 159 -27.72 10.54 0.04
N ARG A 160 -26.55 10.07 -0.39
CA ARG A 160 -25.95 8.83 0.14
C ARG A 160 -25.07 9.09 1.35
N TYR A 161 -24.46 10.27 1.46
CA TYR A 161 -23.52 10.64 2.51
C TYR A 161 -23.94 11.93 3.21
N PRO A 162 -25.13 11.98 3.88
CA PRO A 162 -25.67 13.21 4.49
C PRO A 162 -24.80 13.77 5.61
N GLN A 163 -23.91 12.95 6.19
CA GLN A 163 -22.97 13.33 7.25
C GLN A 163 -21.55 13.53 6.73
N SER A 164 -21.35 13.53 5.41
CA SER A 164 -20.04 13.75 4.82
C SER A 164 -19.48 15.13 5.18
N ARG A 165 -18.20 15.17 5.46
CA ARG A 165 -17.42 16.42 5.63
C ARG A 165 -17.43 17.29 4.36
N TRP A 166 -17.56 16.66 3.18
CA TRP A 166 -17.58 17.32 1.88
C TRP A 166 -18.92 17.96 1.53
N LYS A 167 -19.96 17.75 2.35
CA LYS A 167 -21.32 18.25 2.08
C LYS A 167 -21.35 19.76 1.92
N LYS A 168 -20.67 20.50 2.82
CA LYS A 168 -20.67 21.97 2.78
C LYS A 168 -19.93 22.50 1.53
N ASP A 169 -18.84 21.87 1.17
CA ASP A 169 -18.10 22.25 -0.03
C ASP A 169 -18.88 21.92 -1.30
N ALA A 170 -19.59 20.80 -1.31
CA ALA A 170 -20.48 20.42 -2.40
C ALA A 170 -21.67 21.39 -2.54
N GLU A 171 -22.26 21.85 -1.42
CA GLU A 171 -23.32 22.88 -1.42
C GLU A 171 -22.78 24.22 -1.93
N ALA A 172 -21.58 24.62 -1.55
CA ALA A 172 -20.94 25.84 -2.07
C ALA A 172 -20.69 25.74 -3.59
N LEU A 173 -20.20 24.60 -4.07
CA LEU A 173 -20.01 24.35 -5.50
C LEU A 173 -21.35 24.35 -6.27
N GLU A 174 -22.42 23.79 -5.67
CA GLU A 174 -23.77 23.83 -6.25
C GLU A 174 -24.29 25.28 -6.40
N ILE A 175 -24.09 26.11 -5.37
CA ILE A 175 -24.47 27.54 -5.41
C ILE A 175 -23.70 28.28 -6.51
N GLU A 176 -22.38 28.05 -6.59
CA GLU A 176 -21.53 28.63 -7.66
C GLU A 176 -22.06 28.28 -9.06
N MET A 177 -22.38 27.02 -9.29
CA MET A 177 -22.93 26.53 -10.56
C MET A 177 -24.29 27.16 -10.89
N ARG A 178 -25.18 27.28 -9.89
CA ARG A 178 -26.52 27.89 -10.08
C ARG A 178 -26.44 29.39 -10.36
N GLN A 179 -25.52 30.09 -9.72
CA GLN A 179 -25.33 31.52 -9.96
C GLN A 179 -24.79 31.81 -11.37
N SER A 180 -23.99 30.89 -11.91
CA SER A 180 -23.44 30.99 -13.26
C SER A 180 -24.44 30.64 -14.38
N THR A 181 -25.65 30.15 -14.07
CA THR A 181 -26.70 29.83 -15.08
C THR A 181 -27.53 31.02 -15.53
N GLY A 182 -27.36 32.16 -14.90
CA GLY A 182 -28.11 33.39 -15.27
C GLY A 182 -27.46 34.24 -16.35
N HIS A 183 -26.20 33.98 -16.69
CA HIS A 183 -25.50 34.70 -17.76
C HIS A 183 -24.60 33.75 -18.55
N PRO A 184 -24.44 33.92 -19.89
CA PRO A 184 -23.45 33.17 -20.64
C PRO A 184 -22.08 33.41 -19.97
N VAL A 185 -21.31 32.35 -19.82
CA VAL A 185 -19.96 32.39 -19.21
C VAL A 185 -19.14 33.38 -20.05
N ASN A 186 -19.03 34.60 -19.53
CA ASN A 186 -18.15 35.59 -20.10
C ASN A 186 -16.74 35.20 -19.74
N PRO A 187 -15.76 35.11 -20.67
CA PRO A 187 -14.35 34.91 -20.33
C PRO A 187 -13.84 35.83 -19.21
N ASP A 188 -14.46 37.01 -19.08
CA ASP A 188 -14.17 37.98 -18.03
C ASP A 188 -14.54 37.53 -16.59
N SER A 189 -15.41 36.53 -16.41
CA SER A 189 -15.76 36.04 -15.07
C SER A 189 -14.71 35.08 -14.45
N GLN A 190 -13.90 34.40 -15.26
CA GLN A 190 -12.72 33.69 -14.78
C GLN A 190 -11.59 34.66 -14.42
N SER A 191 -11.55 35.82 -15.06
CA SER A 191 -10.58 36.87 -14.76
C SER A 191 -10.79 37.54 -13.40
N ASP A 192 -12.02 37.55 -12.87
CA ASP A 192 -12.30 38.29 -11.62
C ASP A 192 -11.68 37.64 -10.38
N ASP A 193 -11.70 36.31 -10.26
CA ASP A 193 -11.08 35.60 -9.12
C ASP A 193 -9.55 35.60 -9.23
N ASP A 194 -8.99 35.41 -10.43
CA ASP A 194 -7.54 35.56 -10.64
C ASP A 194 -7.07 36.99 -10.39
N LEU A 195 -7.87 38.02 -10.81
CA LEU A 195 -7.57 39.40 -10.50
C LEU A 195 -7.66 39.70 -9.00
N LYS A 196 -8.62 39.10 -8.27
CA LYS A 196 -8.71 39.23 -6.82
C LYS A 196 -7.50 38.64 -6.12
N ILE A 197 -7.03 37.43 -6.56
CA ILE A 197 -5.81 36.81 -6.01
C ILE A 197 -4.60 37.68 -6.29
N LEU A 198 -4.43 38.23 -7.50
CA LEU A 198 -3.34 39.15 -7.82
C LEU A 198 -3.40 40.43 -6.98
N ALA A 199 -4.58 40.99 -6.79
CA ALA A 199 -4.78 42.17 -5.93
C ALA A 199 -4.45 41.88 -4.48
N LEU A 200 -4.90 40.71 -3.97
CA LEU A 200 -4.54 40.23 -2.62
C LEU A 200 -3.03 40.05 -2.48
N GLN A 201 -2.38 39.44 -3.48
CA GLN A 201 -0.92 39.27 -3.49
C GLN A 201 -0.19 40.63 -3.45
N GLY A 202 -0.65 41.61 -4.27
CA GLY A 202 -0.09 42.96 -4.27
C GLY A 202 -0.24 43.65 -2.90
N ILE A 203 -1.43 43.55 -2.29
CA ILE A 203 -1.66 44.12 -0.95
C ILE A 203 -0.83 43.39 0.11
N MET A 204 -0.76 42.04 0.06
CA MET A 204 0.02 41.24 1.01
C MET A 204 1.52 41.55 0.95
N ASN A 205 2.06 41.83 -0.24
CA ASN A 205 3.46 42.19 -0.41
C ASN A 205 3.79 43.60 0.08
N ASN A 206 2.83 44.55 -0.04
CA ASN A 206 3.05 45.95 0.30
C ASN A 206 2.61 46.30 1.75
N ASP A 207 1.51 45.72 2.21
CA ASP A 207 0.93 45.95 3.54
C ASP A 207 0.23 44.68 4.04
N PRO A 208 0.99 43.75 4.60
CA PRO A 208 0.42 42.48 5.13
C PRO A 208 -0.66 42.71 6.19
N SER A 209 -0.55 43.77 6.98
CA SER A 209 -1.50 44.08 8.05
C SER A 209 -2.91 44.37 7.53
N ARG A 210 -3.02 45.01 6.38
CA ARG A 210 -4.29 45.23 5.66
C ARG A 210 -4.68 44.02 4.81
N GLY A 211 -3.71 43.28 4.29
CA GLY A 211 -3.92 42.12 3.45
C GLY A 211 -4.54 40.96 4.18
N ILE A 212 -4.08 40.63 5.39
CA ILE A 212 -4.56 39.48 6.17
C ILE A 212 -6.07 39.50 6.42
N PRO A 213 -6.71 40.59 6.88
CA PRO A 213 -8.17 40.62 7.04
C PRO A 213 -8.95 40.46 5.72
N LEU A 214 -8.44 40.99 4.61
CA LEU A 214 -9.05 40.80 3.29
C LEU A 214 -8.95 39.36 2.83
N LEU A 215 -7.81 38.73 3.06
CA LEU A 215 -7.56 37.34 2.76
C LEU A 215 -8.43 36.39 3.60
N GLN A 216 -8.64 36.72 4.88
CA GLN A 216 -9.59 36.01 5.75
C GLN A 216 -11.01 36.05 5.20
N LYS A 217 -11.46 37.24 4.76
CA LYS A 217 -12.78 37.41 4.15
C LYS A 217 -12.90 36.61 2.86
N TYR A 218 -11.83 36.57 2.05
CA TYR A 218 -11.80 35.82 0.79
C TYR A 218 -11.89 34.30 1.08
N LEU A 219 -11.11 33.79 2.03
CA LEU A 219 -11.12 32.37 2.44
C LEU A 219 -12.47 31.93 3.04
N ALA A 220 -13.18 32.83 3.72
CA ALA A 220 -14.51 32.57 4.26
C ALA A 220 -15.61 32.67 3.19
N GLY A 221 -15.34 33.29 2.04
CA GLY A 221 -16.29 33.47 0.94
C GLY A 221 -16.54 32.20 0.12
N SER A 222 -17.25 32.37 -1.01
CA SER A 222 -17.64 31.29 -1.93
C SER A 222 -16.60 30.95 -2.99
N ALA A 223 -15.36 31.46 -2.90
CA ALA A 223 -14.28 31.14 -3.83
C ALA A 223 -14.05 29.63 -3.93
N ASN A 224 -13.65 29.17 -5.11
CA ASN A 224 -13.41 27.73 -5.32
C ASN A 224 -12.21 27.23 -4.50
N PRO A 225 -12.11 25.92 -4.22
CA PRO A 225 -11.05 25.37 -3.38
C PRO A 225 -9.63 25.64 -3.89
N LYS A 226 -9.43 25.67 -5.21
CA LYS A 226 -8.13 25.97 -5.83
C LYS A 226 -7.68 27.40 -5.51
N ASP A 227 -8.57 28.37 -5.66
CA ASP A 227 -8.24 29.79 -5.41
C ASP A 227 -8.12 30.07 -3.91
N LYS A 228 -8.91 29.38 -3.07
CA LYS A 228 -8.70 29.38 -1.62
C LYS A 228 -7.33 28.82 -1.24
N SER A 229 -6.87 27.76 -1.93
CA SER A 229 -5.52 27.20 -1.70
C SER A 229 -4.41 28.19 -2.10
N LYS A 230 -4.58 28.92 -3.21
CA LYS A 230 -3.68 30.02 -3.61
C LYS A 230 -3.68 31.13 -2.53
N ALA A 231 -4.87 31.54 -2.09
CA ALA A 231 -5.01 32.53 -1.04
C ALA A 231 -4.33 32.10 0.28
N LEU A 232 -4.47 30.83 0.65
CA LEU A 232 -3.81 30.26 1.82
C LEU A 232 -2.27 30.29 1.67
N PHE A 233 -1.76 30.04 0.46
CA PHE A 233 -0.34 30.14 0.16
C PHE A 233 0.21 31.57 0.32
N LEU A 234 -0.58 32.61 0.02
CA LEU A 234 -0.19 33.99 0.25
C LEU A 234 0.04 34.27 1.74
N LEU A 235 -0.75 33.65 2.64
CA LEU A 235 -0.50 33.76 4.09
C LEU A 235 0.87 33.19 4.46
N VAL A 236 1.21 32.03 3.90
CA VAL A 236 2.48 31.34 4.17
C VAL A 236 3.66 32.23 3.78
N GLN A 237 3.59 32.90 2.63
CA GLN A 237 4.67 33.75 2.11
C GLN A 237 4.98 34.94 3.03
N THR A 238 4.01 35.43 3.80
CA THR A 238 4.26 36.59 4.68
C THR A 238 5.15 36.26 5.86
N GLY A 239 5.16 35.02 6.34
CA GLY A 239 5.90 34.60 7.54
C GLY A 239 5.52 35.35 8.81
N SER A 240 4.45 36.17 8.78
CA SER A 240 4.06 37.00 9.92
C SER A 240 3.41 36.16 11.03
N PRO A 241 3.53 36.55 12.32
CA PRO A 241 2.85 35.88 13.42
C PRO A 241 1.33 35.81 13.24
N GLN A 242 0.72 36.86 12.67
CA GLN A 242 -0.72 36.92 12.41
C GLN A 242 -1.14 35.90 11.35
N ALA A 243 -0.32 35.73 10.29
CA ALA A 243 -0.55 34.70 9.29
C ALA A 243 -0.44 33.28 9.85
N GLN A 244 0.52 33.05 10.75
CA GLN A 244 0.66 31.77 11.44
C GLN A 244 -0.54 31.47 12.34
N GLU A 245 -1.04 32.46 13.08
CA GLU A 245 -2.24 32.30 13.90
C GLU A 245 -3.48 32.03 13.06
N MET A 246 -3.61 32.66 11.90
CA MET A 246 -4.69 32.41 10.97
C MET A 246 -4.60 30.99 10.37
N LEU A 247 -3.41 30.55 9.96
CA LEU A 247 -3.18 29.16 9.54
C LEU A 247 -3.56 28.18 10.65
N ALA A 248 -3.18 28.46 11.88
CA ALA A 248 -3.55 27.65 13.06
C ALA A 248 -5.07 27.59 13.25
N THR A 249 -5.77 28.71 13.07
CA THR A 249 -7.23 28.78 13.17
C THR A 249 -7.91 27.98 12.05
N ILE A 250 -7.42 28.07 10.81
CA ILE A 250 -7.94 27.29 9.69
C ILE A 250 -7.64 25.79 9.90
N ALA A 251 -6.45 25.45 10.37
CA ALA A 251 -6.06 24.07 10.64
C ALA A 251 -6.91 23.40 11.76
N ARG A 252 -7.38 24.19 12.75
CA ARG A 252 -8.34 23.72 13.77
C ARG A 252 -9.77 23.68 13.28
N GLY A 253 -10.10 24.44 12.21
CA GLY A 253 -11.46 24.56 11.70
C GLY A 253 -11.94 23.27 11.03
N GLN A 254 -13.26 23.02 11.11
CA GLN A 254 -13.90 21.85 10.51
C GLN A 254 -14.83 22.20 9.34
N SER A 255 -14.92 23.47 8.96
CA SER A 255 -15.87 23.96 7.96
C SER A 255 -15.44 23.70 6.52
N ASN A 256 -14.15 23.55 6.27
CA ASN A 256 -13.60 23.25 4.95
C ASN A 256 -12.42 22.28 5.10
N PRO A 257 -12.65 20.96 4.89
CA PRO A 257 -11.64 19.93 5.10
C PRO A 257 -10.40 20.09 4.23
N GLU A 258 -10.55 20.57 3.01
CA GLU A 258 -9.41 20.78 2.10
C GLU A 258 -8.52 21.93 2.57
N LEU A 259 -9.11 23.07 2.94
CA LEU A 259 -8.34 24.17 3.51
C LEU A 259 -7.70 23.80 4.85
N GLN A 260 -8.40 23.02 5.67
CA GLN A 260 -7.85 22.51 6.92
C GLN A 260 -6.59 21.67 6.66
N ARG A 261 -6.65 20.73 5.73
CA ARG A 261 -5.52 19.88 5.37
C ARG A 261 -4.36 20.69 4.82
N LYS A 262 -4.63 21.63 3.90
CA LYS A 262 -3.60 22.55 3.36
C LYS A 262 -2.99 23.43 4.44
N ALA A 263 -3.77 23.94 5.37
CA ALA A 263 -3.25 24.73 6.49
C ALA A 263 -2.33 23.88 7.40
N VAL A 264 -2.68 22.62 7.64
CA VAL A 264 -1.84 21.67 8.37
C VAL A 264 -0.52 21.43 7.63
N GLU A 265 -0.55 21.20 6.33
CA GLU A 265 0.66 21.02 5.50
C GLU A 265 1.57 22.26 5.56
N TYR A 266 1.00 23.46 5.43
CA TYR A 266 1.75 24.70 5.52
C TYR A 266 2.34 24.96 6.92
N LEU A 267 1.63 24.59 7.98
CA LEU A 267 2.19 24.63 9.34
C LEU A 267 3.41 23.70 9.49
N GLY A 268 3.40 22.56 8.82
CA GLY A 268 4.56 21.68 8.75
C GLY A 268 5.75 22.33 8.04
N MET A 269 5.50 23.03 6.92
CA MET A 269 6.55 23.68 6.13
C MET A 269 7.16 24.90 6.82
N THR A 270 6.37 25.70 7.52
CA THR A 270 6.78 27.02 8.04
C THR A 270 6.94 27.09 9.53
N GLY A 271 6.22 26.25 10.27
CA GLY A 271 6.17 26.33 11.73
C GLY A 271 7.34 25.66 12.44
N GLY A 272 8.17 24.88 11.73
CA GLY A 272 9.27 24.13 12.34
C GLY A 272 8.80 23.32 13.56
N LYS A 273 9.66 23.14 14.55
CA LYS A 273 9.32 22.39 15.78
C LYS A 273 8.23 23.04 16.63
N THR A 274 7.98 24.36 16.46
CA THR A 274 6.96 25.08 17.24
C THR A 274 5.54 24.69 16.87
N SER A 275 5.29 24.22 15.64
CA SER A 275 3.98 23.74 15.22
C SER A 275 3.62 22.36 15.84
N GLY A 276 4.58 21.65 16.42
CA GLY A 276 4.41 20.28 16.91
C GLY A 276 3.25 20.13 17.92
N LYS A 277 3.09 21.07 18.85
CA LYS A 277 1.99 21.03 19.83
C LYS A 277 0.63 21.18 19.15
N LEU A 278 0.48 22.14 18.25
CA LEU A 278 -0.75 22.38 17.51
C LEU A 278 -1.11 21.17 16.64
N LEU A 279 -0.14 20.60 15.93
CA LEU A 279 -0.33 19.40 15.11
C LEU A 279 -0.78 18.22 15.97
N SER A 280 -0.23 18.08 17.20
CA SER A 280 -0.66 17.03 18.15
C SER A 280 -2.10 17.23 18.63
N GLU A 281 -2.52 18.45 18.88
CA GLU A 281 -3.90 18.79 19.24
C GLU A 281 -4.86 18.43 18.08
N ILE A 282 -4.50 18.78 16.85
CA ILE A 282 -5.30 18.46 15.65
C ILE A 282 -5.38 16.94 15.45
N TYR A 283 -4.25 16.22 15.54
CA TYR A 283 -4.21 14.77 15.38
C TYR A 283 -5.12 14.05 16.38
N SER A 284 -5.03 14.48 17.65
CA SER A 284 -5.83 13.86 18.72
C SER A 284 -7.31 14.26 18.67
N GLY A 285 -7.63 15.42 18.14
CA GLY A 285 -8.99 15.96 18.05
C GLY A 285 -9.78 15.52 16.83
N THR A 286 -9.16 14.78 15.89
CA THR A 286 -9.83 14.37 14.66
C THR A 286 -9.94 12.84 14.51
N SER A 287 -11.04 12.39 13.93
CA SER A 287 -11.20 11.02 13.44
C SER A 287 -10.92 10.90 11.92
N ASP A 288 -10.66 12.03 11.26
CA ASP A 288 -10.37 12.10 9.84
C ASP A 288 -8.98 11.54 9.53
N VAL A 289 -8.93 10.40 8.85
CA VAL A 289 -7.70 9.69 8.53
C VAL A 289 -6.82 10.51 7.57
N ASP A 290 -7.40 11.18 6.58
CA ASP A 290 -6.64 12.01 5.63
C ASP A 290 -5.99 13.20 6.33
N LEU A 291 -6.71 13.82 7.29
CA LEU A 291 -6.15 14.90 8.09
C LEU A 291 -5.02 14.38 8.98
N LYS A 292 -5.15 13.18 9.55
CA LYS A 292 -4.07 12.54 10.31
C LYS A 292 -2.84 12.27 9.45
N HIS A 293 -3.02 11.80 8.21
CA HIS A 293 -1.91 11.65 7.26
C HIS A 293 -1.24 13.00 6.95
N ALA A 294 -2.02 14.07 6.77
CA ALA A 294 -1.46 15.40 6.58
C ALA A 294 -0.65 15.87 7.79
N VAL A 295 -1.11 15.60 9.02
CA VAL A 295 -0.36 15.90 10.24
C VAL A 295 0.94 15.10 10.30
N LEU A 296 0.91 13.81 9.97
CA LEU A 296 2.12 12.98 9.90
C LEU A 296 3.15 13.57 8.92
N ARG A 297 2.72 13.92 7.70
CA ARG A 297 3.61 14.59 6.72
C ARG A 297 4.15 15.91 7.26
N SER A 298 3.33 16.67 7.97
CA SER A 298 3.74 17.94 8.57
C SER A 298 4.78 17.75 9.66
N TYR A 299 4.69 16.70 10.46
CA TYR A 299 5.75 16.34 11.42
C TYR A 299 7.07 16.02 10.73
N MET A 300 7.03 15.26 9.64
CA MET A 300 8.23 14.96 8.85
C MET A 300 8.86 16.24 8.30
N MET A 301 8.06 17.12 7.65
CA MET A 301 8.53 18.36 7.06
C MET A 301 9.10 19.34 8.10
N SER A 302 8.54 19.37 9.29
CA SER A 302 8.98 20.21 10.40
C SER A 302 10.11 19.61 11.26
N GLY A 303 10.54 18.39 10.95
CA GLY A 303 11.59 17.69 11.70
C GLY A 303 11.16 17.23 13.10
N ASN A 304 9.86 17.00 13.32
CA ASN A 304 9.30 16.54 14.59
C ASN A 304 9.37 15.00 14.72
N THR A 305 10.56 14.44 14.69
CA THR A 305 10.80 12.98 14.67
C THR A 305 10.21 12.28 15.90
N GLU A 306 10.31 12.87 17.08
CA GLU A 306 9.79 12.31 18.33
C GLU A 306 8.27 12.05 18.26
N GLN A 307 7.51 12.98 17.67
CA GLN A 307 6.07 12.83 17.49
C GLN A 307 5.74 11.70 16.51
N VAL A 308 6.47 11.60 15.40
CA VAL A 308 6.31 10.51 14.44
C VAL A 308 6.62 9.16 15.09
N ALA A 309 7.72 9.07 15.86
CA ALA A 309 8.08 7.85 16.60
C ALA A 309 7.01 7.45 17.63
N THR A 310 6.44 8.45 18.34
CA THR A 310 5.36 8.21 19.28
C THR A 310 4.12 7.63 18.59
N LEU A 311 3.75 8.16 17.43
CA LEU A 311 2.62 7.67 16.64
C LEU A 311 2.90 6.28 16.06
N ALA A 312 4.08 6.03 15.53
CA ALA A 312 4.48 4.70 15.05
C ALA A 312 4.35 3.62 16.14
N LYS A 313 4.58 3.98 17.41
CA LYS A 313 4.46 3.07 18.56
C LYS A 313 3.02 2.88 19.06
N LYS A 314 2.19 3.92 19.00
CA LYS A 314 0.89 3.96 19.69
C LYS A 314 -0.32 3.90 18.76
N GLU A 315 -0.14 4.18 17.46
CA GLU A 315 -1.25 4.23 16.53
C GLU A 315 -1.84 2.84 16.33
N THR A 316 -3.17 2.77 16.34
CA THR A 316 -3.94 1.53 16.16
C THR A 316 -4.49 1.37 14.75
N ASN A 317 -4.61 2.47 14.01
CA ASN A 317 -4.97 2.43 12.60
C ASN A 317 -3.75 1.96 11.79
N GLU A 318 -3.87 0.83 11.14
CA GLU A 318 -2.78 0.19 10.38
C GLU A 318 -2.18 1.09 9.30
N SER A 319 -3.01 1.83 8.55
CA SER A 319 -2.54 2.75 7.51
C SER A 319 -1.70 3.88 8.10
N LEU A 320 -2.18 4.52 9.17
CA LEU A 320 -1.46 5.59 9.85
C LEU A 320 -0.17 5.11 10.51
N LYS A 321 -0.20 3.90 11.10
CA LYS A 321 0.98 3.28 11.70
C LYS A 321 2.05 3.01 10.65
N ARG A 322 1.68 2.42 9.49
CA ARG A 322 2.60 2.19 8.38
C ARG A 322 3.17 3.48 7.83
N ASP A 323 2.33 4.51 7.67
CA ASP A 323 2.79 5.83 7.21
C ASP A 323 3.80 6.44 8.20
N ALA A 324 3.54 6.39 9.50
CA ALA A 324 4.47 6.87 10.53
C ALA A 324 5.82 6.11 10.49
N ILE A 325 5.79 4.79 10.33
CA ILE A 325 7.01 3.97 10.20
C ILE A 325 7.80 4.37 8.94
N ARG A 326 7.12 4.52 7.80
CA ARG A 326 7.77 4.95 6.55
C ARG A 326 8.42 6.31 6.68
N GLN A 327 7.74 7.25 7.34
CA GLN A 327 8.27 8.59 7.57
C GLN A 327 9.49 8.57 8.50
N LEU A 328 9.51 7.75 9.54
CA LEU A 328 10.73 7.54 10.35
C LEU A 328 11.91 7.09 9.48
N GLY A 329 11.64 6.19 8.53
CA GLY A 329 12.65 5.76 7.54
C GLY A 329 13.18 6.93 6.71
N MET A 330 12.29 7.75 6.16
CA MET A 330 12.67 8.94 5.37
C MET A 330 13.40 10.00 6.22
N MET A 331 13.05 10.12 7.50
CA MET A 331 13.73 11.01 8.44
C MET A 331 15.08 10.47 8.95
N GLY A 332 15.41 9.22 8.64
CA GLY A 332 16.67 8.58 9.03
C GLY A 332 16.74 8.14 10.50
N ASP A 333 15.60 7.98 11.17
CA ASP A 333 15.56 7.59 12.58
C ASP A 333 15.74 6.08 12.78
N LYS A 334 17.00 5.67 12.73
CA LYS A 334 17.41 4.27 12.90
C LYS A 334 17.10 3.70 14.29
N ALA A 335 17.22 4.54 15.33
CA ALA A 335 17.09 4.10 16.72
C ALA A 335 15.65 3.70 17.05
N ASP A 336 14.68 4.53 16.68
CA ASP A 336 13.27 4.23 16.90
C ASP A 336 12.78 3.09 16.01
N LEU A 337 13.24 2.98 14.76
CA LEU A 337 12.95 1.84 13.89
C LEU A 337 13.48 0.52 14.48
N GLN A 338 14.68 0.52 15.04
CA GLN A 338 15.23 -0.65 15.72
C GLN A 338 14.39 -1.06 16.94
N SER A 339 14.03 -0.09 17.77
CA SER A 339 13.18 -0.31 18.94
C SER A 339 11.80 -0.86 18.56
N LEU A 340 11.19 -0.31 17.52
CA LEU A 340 9.91 -0.77 16.96
C LEU A 340 10.00 -2.21 16.46
N TYR A 341 11.04 -2.56 15.72
CA TYR A 341 11.22 -3.93 15.22
C TYR A 341 11.28 -4.96 16.34
N GLN A 342 11.96 -4.63 17.43
CA GLN A 342 12.12 -5.52 18.59
C GLN A 342 10.80 -5.75 19.36
N SER A 343 9.97 -4.70 19.45
CA SER A 343 8.70 -4.76 20.18
C SER A 343 7.51 -5.22 19.35
N GLU A 344 7.63 -5.20 18.02
CA GLU A 344 6.53 -5.52 17.12
C GLU A 344 6.33 -7.04 17.00
N THR A 345 5.06 -7.45 16.94
CA THR A 345 4.65 -8.86 16.78
C THR A 345 4.03 -9.14 15.41
N SER A 346 3.44 -8.13 14.77
CA SER A 346 2.85 -8.25 13.44
C SER A 346 3.92 -8.44 12.37
N MET A 347 3.78 -9.50 11.58
CA MET A 347 4.69 -9.79 10.48
C MET A 347 4.67 -8.68 9.42
N GLU A 348 3.48 -8.16 9.10
CA GLU A 348 3.31 -7.10 8.11
C GLU A 348 3.96 -5.79 8.60
N THR A 349 3.74 -5.42 9.85
CA THR A 349 4.41 -4.24 10.42
C THR A 349 5.93 -4.41 10.46
N LYS A 350 6.45 -5.60 10.75
CA LYS A 350 7.89 -5.88 10.66
C LYS A 350 8.43 -5.72 9.25
N LYS A 351 7.69 -6.13 8.21
CA LYS A 351 8.09 -5.88 6.82
C LYS A 351 8.18 -4.40 6.51
N GLU A 352 7.20 -3.60 6.96
CA GLU A 352 7.24 -2.13 6.81
C GLU A 352 8.45 -1.51 7.51
N ILE A 353 8.79 -1.99 8.72
CA ILE A 353 9.98 -1.51 9.43
C ILE A 353 11.26 -1.86 8.68
N LEU A 354 11.35 -3.06 8.08
CA LEU A 354 12.49 -3.43 7.23
C LEU A 354 12.63 -2.51 6.00
N GLN A 355 11.50 -2.14 5.38
CA GLN A 355 11.49 -1.15 4.28
C GLN A 355 11.88 0.25 4.77
N ALA A 356 11.44 0.64 5.97
CA ALA A 356 11.84 1.91 6.57
C ALA A 356 13.34 1.94 6.94
N LEU A 357 13.92 0.81 7.38
CA LEU A 357 15.36 0.67 7.58
C LEU A 357 16.14 0.82 6.26
N PHE A 358 15.59 0.30 5.15
CA PHE A 358 16.13 0.56 3.81
C PHE A 358 16.11 2.07 3.48
N LEU A 359 14.97 2.74 3.68
CA LEU A 359 14.84 4.18 3.43
C LEU A 359 15.79 5.02 4.29
N SER A 360 16.04 4.60 5.53
CA SER A 360 16.99 5.26 6.43
C SER A 360 18.46 4.99 6.11
N GLY A 361 18.75 4.11 5.15
CA GLY A 361 20.12 3.72 4.81
C GLY A 361 20.80 2.86 5.88
N ASP A 362 20.04 2.11 6.69
CA ASP A 362 20.59 1.27 7.77
C ASP A 362 20.96 -0.13 7.29
N SER A 363 21.96 -0.22 6.43
CA SER A 363 22.47 -1.51 5.92
C SER A 363 23.01 -2.41 7.03
N ALA A 364 23.59 -1.84 8.07
CA ALA A 364 24.16 -2.61 9.20
C ALA A 364 23.06 -3.38 9.93
N ARG A 365 21.94 -2.71 10.23
CA ARG A 365 20.80 -3.35 10.90
C ARG A 365 20.10 -4.37 10.00
N LEU A 366 19.94 -4.04 8.73
CA LEU A 366 19.39 -4.99 7.75
C LEU A 366 20.26 -6.24 7.64
N SER A 367 21.60 -6.12 7.62
CA SER A 367 22.53 -7.26 7.61
C SER A 367 22.40 -8.11 8.89
N GLU A 368 22.30 -7.47 10.05
CA GLU A 368 22.08 -8.17 11.32
C GLU A 368 20.76 -8.95 11.31
N LEU A 369 19.66 -8.34 10.86
CA LEU A 369 18.35 -8.98 10.78
C LEU A 369 18.32 -10.10 9.72
N ALA A 370 18.98 -9.92 8.59
CA ALA A 370 19.12 -10.98 7.59
C ALA A 370 19.85 -12.23 8.13
N LEU A 371 20.74 -12.04 9.12
CA LEU A 371 21.47 -13.14 9.80
C LEU A 371 20.68 -13.76 10.94
N SER A 372 19.96 -12.97 11.74
CA SER A 372 19.44 -13.36 13.05
C SER A 372 17.93 -13.59 13.10
N GLU A 373 17.17 -13.06 12.14
CA GLU A 373 15.72 -13.19 12.11
C GLU A 373 15.33 -14.67 11.88
N LYS A 374 14.40 -15.16 12.70
CA LYS A 374 13.96 -16.55 12.63
C LYS A 374 13.00 -16.81 11.47
N ASN A 375 12.16 -15.83 11.16
CA ASN A 375 11.18 -15.96 10.10
C ASN A 375 11.85 -15.79 8.71
N PRO A 376 11.79 -16.81 7.82
CA PRO A 376 12.45 -16.76 6.52
C PRO A 376 11.89 -15.64 5.61
N GLU A 377 10.60 -15.28 5.71
CA GLU A 377 10.02 -14.23 4.90
C GLU A 377 10.57 -12.85 5.31
N LEU A 378 10.77 -12.60 6.60
CA LEU A 378 11.40 -11.36 7.07
C LEU A 378 12.88 -11.32 6.69
N ARG A 379 13.59 -12.47 6.73
CA ARG A 379 14.98 -12.54 6.22
C ARG A 379 15.05 -12.15 4.73
N LYS A 380 14.12 -12.67 3.90
CA LYS A 380 14.05 -12.33 2.47
C LYS A 380 13.87 -10.83 2.25
N VAL A 381 12.98 -10.18 3.02
CA VAL A 381 12.78 -8.73 2.90
C VAL A 381 14.06 -7.95 3.24
N ALA A 382 14.76 -8.33 4.34
CA ALA A 382 16.02 -7.70 4.71
C ALA A 382 17.11 -7.89 3.64
N ILE A 383 17.24 -9.11 3.09
CA ILE A 383 18.19 -9.45 2.03
C ILE A 383 17.89 -8.67 0.74
N ARG A 384 16.62 -8.59 0.34
CA ARG A 384 16.21 -7.80 -0.83
C ARG A 384 16.56 -6.33 -0.67
N SER A 385 16.30 -5.77 0.51
CA SER A 385 16.65 -4.39 0.83
C SER A 385 18.16 -4.13 0.71
N LEU A 386 18.98 -5.06 1.19
CA LEU A 386 20.43 -5.00 1.02
C LEU A 386 20.85 -5.05 -0.45
N GLY A 387 20.22 -5.91 -1.25
CA GLY A 387 20.47 -5.99 -2.70
C GLY A 387 20.18 -4.67 -3.42
N LEU A 388 19.04 -4.03 -3.09
CA LEU A 388 18.65 -2.73 -3.64
C LEU A 388 19.59 -1.59 -3.21
N MET A 389 20.21 -1.69 -2.05
CA MET A 389 21.27 -0.74 -1.62
C MET A 389 22.58 -0.93 -2.35
N GLY A 390 22.68 -1.89 -3.26
CA GLY A 390 23.90 -2.23 -3.98
C GLY A 390 24.95 -2.86 -3.08
N ALA A 391 24.55 -3.49 -1.99
CA ALA A 391 25.45 -4.04 -0.99
C ALA A 391 26.32 -5.15 -1.58
N LYS A 392 27.60 -4.84 -1.79
CA LYS A 392 28.67 -5.85 -1.91
C LYS A 392 28.99 -6.39 -0.51
N ASP A 393 27.95 -6.62 0.29
CA ASP A 393 28.10 -6.94 1.71
C ASP A 393 28.64 -8.37 1.86
N PRO A 394 29.80 -8.55 2.48
CA PRO A 394 30.31 -9.88 2.81
C PRO A 394 29.36 -10.68 3.73
N ALA A 395 28.43 -10.00 4.43
CA ALA A 395 27.40 -10.65 5.22
C ALA A 395 26.50 -11.56 4.37
N LEU A 396 26.12 -11.17 3.15
CA LEU A 396 25.30 -12.00 2.26
C LEU A 396 25.98 -13.34 1.92
N GLN A 397 27.30 -13.34 1.75
CA GLN A 397 28.07 -14.57 1.51
C GLN A 397 28.08 -15.47 2.75
N ALA A 398 28.24 -14.89 3.94
CA ALA A 398 28.18 -15.62 5.21
C ALA A 398 26.79 -16.19 5.49
N ILE A 399 25.72 -15.45 5.13
CA ILE A 399 24.33 -15.92 5.23
C ILE A 399 24.12 -17.09 4.28
N TYR A 400 24.51 -16.96 3.00
CA TYR A 400 24.36 -18.01 2.00
C TYR A 400 24.99 -19.34 2.43
N ALA A 401 26.18 -19.27 3.00
CA ALA A 401 26.92 -20.47 3.42
C ALA A 401 26.25 -21.25 4.58
N LYS A 402 25.44 -20.58 5.40
CA LYS A 402 24.76 -21.16 6.56
C LYS A 402 23.26 -21.42 6.34
N GLU A 403 22.71 -20.83 5.29
CA GLU A 403 21.26 -20.88 5.04
C GLU A 403 20.83 -22.26 4.53
N THR A 404 19.72 -22.74 5.05
CA THR A 404 19.10 -24.01 4.65
C THR A 404 17.79 -23.79 3.87
N ASP A 405 17.13 -22.65 4.08
CA ASP A 405 15.93 -22.31 3.35
C ASP A 405 16.27 -21.95 1.89
N ARG A 406 15.70 -22.70 0.96
CA ARG A 406 15.92 -22.53 -0.46
C ARG A 406 15.49 -21.16 -0.96
N GLY A 407 14.31 -20.67 -0.52
CA GLY A 407 13.78 -19.39 -0.93
C GLY A 407 14.64 -18.22 -0.44
N VAL A 408 15.24 -18.33 0.75
CA VAL A 408 16.21 -17.35 1.26
C VAL A 408 17.51 -17.38 0.44
N LYS A 409 18.02 -18.56 0.07
CA LYS A 409 19.17 -18.69 -0.84
C LYS A 409 18.90 -18.04 -2.22
N GLU A 410 17.72 -18.26 -2.76
CA GLU A 410 17.28 -17.62 -4.02
C GLU A 410 17.22 -16.10 -3.89
N GLU A 411 16.74 -15.58 -2.75
CA GLU A 411 16.70 -14.15 -2.50
C GLU A 411 18.10 -13.53 -2.34
N ILE A 412 19.06 -14.24 -1.77
CA ILE A 412 20.45 -13.78 -1.74
C ILE A 412 21.02 -13.68 -3.17
N MET A 413 20.72 -14.64 -4.03
CA MET A 413 21.13 -14.57 -5.44
C MET A 413 20.41 -13.42 -6.17
N ASN A 414 19.16 -13.12 -5.84
CA ASN A 414 18.45 -11.91 -6.30
C ASN A 414 19.17 -10.64 -5.84
N ALA A 415 19.57 -10.58 -4.57
CA ALA A 415 20.30 -9.44 -4.02
C ALA A 415 21.64 -9.22 -4.74
N TYR A 416 22.39 -10.28 -5.03
CA TYR A 416 23.62 -10.18 -5.82
C TYR A 416 23.36 -9.67 -7.23
N PHE A 417 22.29 -10.13 -7.88
CA PHE A 417 21.90 -9.67 -9.20
C PHE A 417 21.54 -8.18 -9.20
N LEU A 418 20.65 -7.75 -8.26
CA LEU A 418 20.25 -6.35 -8.11
C LEU A 418 21.42 -5.43 -7.75
N GLY A 419 22.32 -5.92 -6.91
CA GLY A 419 23.54 -5.19 -6.52
C GLY A 419 24.68 -5.24 -7.55
N GLY A 420 24.49 -5.88 -8.71
CA GLY A 420 25.49 -5.99 -9.76
C GLY A 420 26.72 -6.86 -9.37
N ASN A 421 26.58 -7.75 -8.38
CA ASN A 421 27.68 -8.56 -7.86
C ASN A 421 27.82 -9.90 -8.60
N ALA A 422 28.28 -9.85 -9.85
CA ALA A 422 28.47 -11.04 -10.68
C ALA A 422 29.51 -12.01 -10.08
N ALA A 423 30.56 -11.50 -9.43
CA ALA A 423 31.59 -12.33 -8.81
C ALA A 423 31.01 -13.25 -7.71
N ALA A 424 30.11 -12.72 -6.87
CA ALA A 424 29.41 -13.51 -5.86
C ALA A 424 28.51 -14.59 -6.49
N LEU A 425 27.77 -14.25 -7.55
CA LEU A 425 26.96 -15.24 -8.28
C LEU A 425 27.79 -16.35 -8.93
N VAL A 426 28.97 -16.02 -9.49
CA VAL A 426 29.93 -17.01 -10.01
C VAL A 426 30.41 -17.92 -8.89
N ALA A 427 30.74 -17.36 -7.72
CA ALA A 427 31.17 -18.16 -6.56
C ALA A 427 30.07 -19.13 -6.13
N VAL A 428 28.81 -18.67 -6.06
CA VAL A 428 27.64 -19.52 -5.79
C VAL A 428 27.51 -20.62 -6.85
N ALA A 429 27.53 -20.26 -8.15
CA ALA A 429 27.37 -21.22 -9.24
C ALA A 429 28.46 -22.30 -9.26
N LYS A 430 29.69 -21.98 -8.78
CA LYS A 430 30.79 -22.94 -8.67
C LYS A 430 30.66 -23.88 -7.48
N THR A 431 30.10 -23.43 -6.35
CA THR A 431 30.13 -24.14 -5.08
C THR A 431 28.79 -24.79 -4.69
N GLU A 432 27.67 -24.31 -5.27
CA GLU A 432 26.34 -24.83 -4.95
C GLU A 432 26.18 -26.28 -5.43
N LYS A 433 25.64 -27.10 -4.52
CA LYS A 433 25.41 -28.54 -4.76
C LYS A 433 23.99 -28.84 -5.25
N ASP A 434 23.01 -27.99 -4.91
CA ASP A 434 21.65 -28.12 -5.39
C ASP A 434 21.60 -27.70 -6.89
N PRO A 435 21.23 -28.65 -7.80
CA PRO A 435 21.21 -28.38 -9.24
C PRO A 435 20.26 -27.23 -9.62
N GLU A 436 19.13 -27.10 -8.92
CA GLU A 436 18.14 -26.07 -9.23
C GLU A 436 18.63 -24.69 -8.77
N LEU A 437 19.23 -24.58 -7.56
CA LEU A 437 19.85 -23.33 -7.13
C LEU A 437 21.03 -22.92 -8.05
N LYS A 438 21.80 -23.90 -8.52
CA LYS A 438 22.86 -23.67 -9.49
C LYS A 438 22.30 -23.12 -10.80
N LYS A 439 21.18 -23.66 -11.30
CA LYS A 439 20.50 -23.11 -12.49
C LYS A 439 20.04 -21.67 -12.28
N VAL A 440 19.50 -21.35 -11.09
CA VAL A 440 19.10 -19.98 -10.75
C VAL A 440 20.30 -19.04 -10.83
N ALA A 441 21.45 -19.40 -10.25
CA ALA A 441 22.67 -18.59 -10.31
C ALA A 441 23.13 -18.37 -11.75
N VAL A 442 23.18 -19.43 -12.57
CA VAL A 442 23.58 -19.36 -13.99
C VAL A 442 22.61 -18.50 -14.79
N SER A 443 21.29 -18.66 -14.59
CA SER A 443 20.25 -17.83 -15.22
C SER A 443 20.45 -16.35 -14.90
N LYS A 444 20.75 -16.01 -13.66
CA LYS A 444 21.00 -14.60 -13.29
C LYS A 444 22.27 -14.07 -13.93
N LEU A 445 23.34 -14.86 -13.97
CA LEU A 445 24.59 -14.49 -14.64
C LEU A 445 24.37 -14.24 -16.13
N SER A 446 23.52 -15.02 -16.80
CA SER A 446 23.20 -14.84 -18.24
C SER A 446 22.46 -13.51 -18.53
N LEU A 447 21.81 -12.92 -17.52
CA LEU A 447 21.14 -11.63 -17.63
C LEU A 447 22.03 -10.44 -17.24
N MET A 448 23.20 -10.73 -16.65
CA MET A 448 24.17 -9.69 -16.25
C MET A 448 25.18 -9.44 -17.37
N ASN A 449 25.31 -8.19 -17.77
CA ASN A 449 26.39 -7.81 -18.70
C ASN A 449 27.69 -7.59 -17.92
N SER A 450 28.32 -8.70 -17.49
CA SER A 450 29.58 -8.68 -16.73
C SER A 450 30.61 -9.60 -17.34
N LYS A 451 31.89 -9.18 -17.25
CA LYS A 451 32.99 -9.98 -17.75
C LYS A 451 33.12 -11.31 -17.00
N GLU A 452 33.06 -11.24 -15.66
CA GLU A 452 33.19 -12.41 -14.77
C GLU A 452 32.07 -13.43 -15.04
N GLY A 453 30.84 -12.95 -15.29
CA GLY A 453 29.69 -13.79 -15.64
C GLY A 453 29.89 -14.47 -16.99
N ASN A 454 30.30 -13.71 -18.02
CA ASN A 454 30.53 -14.24 -19.36
C ASN A 454 31.69 -15.25 -19.39
N ASP A 455 32.77 -14.98 -18.68
CA ASP A 455 33.92 -15.89 -18.59
C ASP A 455 33.48 -17.24 -17.97
N TYR A 456 32.66 -17.21 -16.91
CA TYR A 456 32.13 -18.41 -16.27
C TYR A 456 31.13 -19.17 -17.18
N LEU A 457 30.27 -18.46 -17.88
CA LEU A 457 29.32 -19.12 -18.83
C LEU A 457 30.08 -19.81 -19.98
N MET A 458 31.18 -19.22 -20.46
CA MET A 458 32.05 -19.87 -21.43
C MET A 458 32.78 -21.10 -20.86
N GLU A 459 33.26 -21.03 -19.60
CA GLU A 459 33.82 -22.19 -18.90
C GLU A 459 32.86 -23.37 -18.81
N LEU A 460 31.57 -23.09 -18.60
CA LEU A 460 30.52 -24.15 -18.54
C LEU A 460 30.31 -24.86 -19.88
N LEU A 461 30.49 -24.18 -21.01
CA LEU A 461 30.33 -24.77 -22.35
C LEU A 461 31.55 -25.59 -22.79
N GLN A 462 32.70 -25.47 -22.12
CA GLN A 462 33.95 -26.19 -22.42
C GLN A 462 34.08 -27.49 -21.62
N LYS A 463 33.23 -27.72 -20.60
CA LYS A 463 33.14 -28.94 -19.78
C LYS A 463 32.10 -29.89 -20.34
#